data_1d743971aec6b8c93d871c4821abd1f9
#
_entry.id   1d743971aec6b8c93d871c4821abd1f9
#
_cell.length_a   1.000
_cell.length_b   1.000
_cell.length_c   1.000
_cell.angle_alpha   90.00
_cell.angle_beta   90.00
_cell.angle_gamma   90.00
#
_symmetry.space_group_name_H-M   'P 1'
#
loop_
_entity.id
_entity.type
_entity.pdbx_description
1 polymer ?
#
loop_
_entity_poly.entity_id
_entity_poly.type
_entity_poly.pdbx_seq_one_letter_code
_entity_poly.pdbx_strand_id
1 'polypeptide(L)'
;IWCQGLTELGASFCSNTSSCTSTEVVNYYFKDTTVKSLSEVSLSSPDIATDNNALWVGLARNARSINLTTLPSSSPPMLSICQDGLSDVAGVQVFLTSRGFEPGPVDGAFGDKTSNALKNYQASVGLSQSGSIDTETLNKIKSEASSDGSCESIFGPLKISGGATINVISNGNGCYFNGHPLVNRTTASCNIGISWSDGGRIRIGPREHKHGVLKLRSQNVSSGFHVVLSVNIEKYLYGLAEMPSHWNVKALEAQALVGRSYAVYQYLKQNIPAQSTDLNAGLSTSRQAYCWCHIGSTASSQYYYGYLKEIAGPNWVQAVNNTSGKVITYSGGYTQSSVIQAFYSSSTGGKTNN
;
A
#
# COMPACT_ATOMS: atom_id res chain seq x y z
N ILE A 1 -16.91 18.39 16.17
CA ILE A 1 -18.29 18.71 15.76
C ILE A 1 -18.72 17.75 14.64
N TRP A 2 -17.88 17.44 13.64
CA TRP A 2 -18.25 16.54 12.55
C TRP A 2 -18.65 15.14 13.04
N CYS A 3 -17.89 14.55 13.92
CA CYS A 3 -18.22 13.22 14.43
C CYS A 3 -19.38 13.26 15.45
N GLN A 4 -19.46 14.26 16.30
CA GLN A 4 -20.58 14.44 17.22
C GLN A 4 -21.83 14.92 16.50
N GLY A 5 -21.71 15.83 15.51
CA GLY A 5 -22.82 16.27 14.68
C GLY A 5 -23.39 15.16 13.79
N LEU A 6 -22.57 14.24 13.27
CA LEU A 6 -23.04 13.07 12.54
C LEU A 6 -23.80 12.08 13.46
N THR A 7 -23.46 11.98 14.75
CA THR A 7 -24.19 11.15 15.70
C THR A 7 -25.46 11.81 16.20
N GLU A 8 -25.44 13.07 16.55
CA GLU A 8 -26.59 13.80 17.10
C GLU A 8 -27.57 14.22 16.01
N LEU A 9 -27.08 14.73 14.85
CA LEU A 9 -27.93 15.12 13.74
C LEU A 9 -28.26 13.96 12.82
N GLY A 10 -27.40 12.97 12.65
CA GLY A 10 -27.73 11.71 11.94
C GLY A 10 -28.82 10.95 12.67
N ALA A 11 -28.81 10.90 13.99
CA ALA A 11 -29.91 10.36 14.79
C ALA A 11 -31.15 11.25 14.75
N SER A 12 -31.04 12.58 14.79
CA SER A 12 -32.20 13.48 14.75
C SER A 12 -32.70 13.74 13.33
N PHE A 13 -31.82 13.83 12.34
CA PHE A 13 -32.17 14.01 10.92
C PHE A 13 -32.81 12.76 10.33
N CYS A 14 -32.33 11.59 10.74
CA CYS A 14 -32.87 10.28 10.30
C CYS A 14 -33.94 9.72 11.25
N SER A 15 -34.19 10.31 12.41
CA SER A 15 -35.23 9.80 13.35
C SER A 15 -36.66 9.96 12.85
N ASN A 16 -36.91 10.87 11.91
CA ASN A 16 -38.24 11.19 11.40
C ASN A 16 -38.54 10.67 9.99
N THR A 17 -37.60 9.99 9.33
CA THR A 17 -37.81 9.44 7.97
C THR A 17 -37.24 8.03 7.88
N SER A 18 -38.08 7.09 7.49
CA SER A 18 -37.70 5.68 7.22
C SER A 18 -36.77 5.53 6.00
N SER A 19 -36.32 6.59 5.37
CA SER A 19 -35.61 6.59 4.09
C SER A 19 -34.31 7.42 4.06
N CYS A 20 -33.77 7.83 5.21
CA CYS A 20 -32.52 8.61 5.25
C CYS A 20 -31.34 7.81 4.68
N THR A 21 -30.66 8.36 3.69
CA THR A 21 -29.51 7.76 3.04
C THR A 21 -28.19 8.42 3.48
N SER A 22 -27.08 7.68 3.39
CA SER A 22 -25.74 8.24 3.63
C SER A 22 -25.40 9.41 2.69
N THR A 23 -25.96 9.41 1.47
CA THR A 23 -25.82 10.49 0.49
C THR A 23 -26.47 11.78 0.98
N GLU A 24 -27.67 11.70 1.57
CA GLU A 24 -28.36 12.89 2.13
C GLU A 24 -27.59 13.47 3.31
N VAL A 25 -27.01 12.63 4.17
CA VAL A 25 -26.14 13.07 5.26
C VAL A 25 -24.90 13.78 4.70
N VAL A 26 -24.28 13.24 3.67
CA VAL A 26 -23.10 13.86 3.01
C VAL A 26 -23.47 15.20 2.40
N ASN A 27 -24.57 15.29 1.64
CA ASN A 27 -24.99 16.50 0.94
C ASN A 27 -25.38 17.63 1.93
N TYR A 28 -25.83 17.30 3.12
CA TYR A 28 -26.08 18.29 4.16
C TYR A 28 -24.80 19.00 4.63
N TYR A 29 -23.69 18.27 4.75
CA TYR A 29 -22.42 18.80 5.22
C TYR A 29 -21.51 19.37 4.12
N PHE A 30 -21.61 18.80 2.93
CA PHE A 30 -20.81 19.23 1.77
C PHE A 30 -21.77 19.80 0.71
N LYS A 31 -21.94 21.13 0.75
CA LYS A 31 -22.74 21.84 -0.25
C LYS A 31 -22.10 21.69 -1.64
N ASP A 32 -22.94 21.71 -2.67
CA ASP A 32 -22.52 21.63 -4.07
C ASP A 32 -21.67 20.39 -4.38
N THR A 33 -21.97 19.28 -3.70
CA THR A 33 -21.32 18.00 -3.94
C THR A 33 -22.31 16.91 -4.30
N THR A 34 -21.81 15.84 -4.88
CA THR A 34 -22.57 14.63 -5.21
C THR A 34 -21.73 13.40 -4.94
N VAL A 35 -22.39 12.28 -4.66
CA VAL A 35 -21.72 10.98 -4.49
C VAL A 35 -21.73 10.27 -5.84
N LYS A 36 -20.53 9.90 -6.34
CA LYS A 36 -20.34 9.16 -7.58
C LYS A 36 -19.56 7.87 -7.36
N SER A 37 -19.71 6.92 -8.25
CA SER A 37 -18.80 5.78 -8.34
C SER A 37 -17.42 6.24 -8.80
N LEU A 38 -16.37 5.59 -8.31
CA LEU A 38 -14.99 5.80 -8.81
C LEU A 38 -14.88 5.54 -10.31
N SER A 39 -15.68 4.61 -10.85
CA SER A 39 -15.74 4.34 -12.30
C SER A 39 -16.36 5.46 -13.13
N GLU A 40 -17.19 6.33 -12.51
CA GLU A 40 -17.82 7.48 -13.17
C GLU A 40 -16.96 8.74 -13.06
N VAL A 41 -15.95 8.72 -12.23
CA VAL A 41 -15.03 9.85 -12.06
C VAL A 41 -13.89 9.70 -13.06
N SER A 42 -13.70 10.72 -13.89
CA SER A 42 -12.54 10.76 -14.79
C SER A 42 -11.28 10.94 -13.97
N LEU A 43 -10.58 9.84 -13.67
CA LEU A 43 -9.34 9.84 -12.93
C LEU A 43 -8.17 9.93 -13.91
N SER A 44 -7.18 10.76 -13.58
CA SER A 44 -5.90 10.81 -14.30
C SER A 44 -5.09 9.51 -14.10
N SER A 45 -5.40 8.74 -13.06
CA SER A 45 -4.88 7.39 -12.82
C SER A 45 -6.03 6.48 -12.36
N PRO A 46 -6.46 5.53 -13.19
CA PRO A 46 -7.52 4.57 -12.84
C PRO A 46 -7.07 3.52 -11.82
N ASP A 47 -5.78 3.40 -11.53
CA ASP A 47 -5.19 2.33 -10.71
C ASP A 47 -5.81 2.24 -9.33
N ILE A 48 -6.18 3.38 -8.71
CA ILE A 48 -6.82 3.38 -7.38
C ILE A 48 -8.13 2.62 -7.33
N ALA A 49 -8.85 2.52 -8.46
CA ALA A 49 -10.12 1.81 -8.56
C ALA A 49 -9.94 0.32 -8.88
N THR A 50 -8.88 -0.03 -9.59
CA THR A 50 -8.67 -1.37 -10.18
C THR A 50 -7.51 -2.13 -9.58
N ASP A 51 -6.45 -1.44 -9.14
CA ASP A 51 -5.29 -2.08 -8.51
C ASP A 51 -5.60 -2.42 -7.04
N ASN A 52 -5.34 -3.67 -6.69
CA ASN A 52 -5.52 -4.18 -5.33
C ASN A 52 -4.57 -3.54 -4.31
N ASN A 53 -3.51 -2.86 -4.74
CA ASN A 53 -2.48 -2.31 -3.85
C ASN A 53 -2.03 -0.88 -4.25
N ALA A 54 -2.89 -0.10 -4.90
CA ALA A 54 -2.53 1.21 -5.42
C ALA A 54 -2.22 2.25 -4.33
N LEU A 55 -2.91 2.21 -3.18
CA LEU A 55 -2.73 3.22 -2.13
C LEU A 55 -1.52 2.88 -1.24
N TRP A 56 -0.54 3.78 -1.17
CA TRP A 56 0.63 3.64 -0.32
C TRP A 56 0.48 4.44 0.97
N VAL A 57 0.46 3.73 2.10
CA VAL A 57 0.23 4.27 3.44
C VAL A 57 1.54 4.26 4.22
N GLY A 58 2.03 5.43 4.65
CA GLY A 58 3.25 5.55 5.43
C GLY A 58 3.04 5.10 6.88
N LEU A 59 3.68 4.01 7.28
CA LEU A 59 3.61 3.46 8.63
C LEU A 59 4.72 4.02 9.54
N ALA A 60 5.94 4.15 9.02
CA ALA A 60 7.07 4.74 9.72
C ALA A 60 8.01 5.45 8.74
N ARG A 61 8.73 6.46 9.23
CA ARG A 61 9.70 7.22 8.44
C ARG A 61 11.09 7.09 9.05
N ASN A 62 12.11 6.96 8.18
CA ASN A 62 13.51 6.92 8.56
C ASN A 62 13.79 5.91 9.70
N ALA A 63 13.13 4.75 9.65
CA ALA A 63 13.37 3.67 10.58
C ALA A 63 14.76 3.07 10.35
N ARG A 64 15.55 2.92 11.41
CA ARG A 64 16.84 2.21 11.33
C ARG A 64 16.68 0.71 11.49
N SER A 65 15.63 0.29 12.18
CA SER A 65 15.24 -1.10 12.31
C SER A 65 13.74 -1.25 12.52
N ILE A 66 13.19 -2.39 12.13
CA ILE A 66 11.84 -2.83 12.49
C ILE A 66 11.87 -4.30 12.90
N ASN A 67 10.93 -4.66 13.77
CA ASN A 67 10.57 -6.06 14.04
C ASN A 67 9.27 -6.36 13.29
N LEU A 68 9.31 -7.39 12.46
CA LEU A 68 8.17 -7.95 11.76
C LEU A 68 7.87 -9.30 12.38
N THR A 69 6.71 -9.44 13.02
CA THR A 69 6.30 -10.70 13.64
C THR A 69 5.18 -11.35 12.81
N THR A 70 5.37 -12.59 12.42
CA THR A 70 4.30 -13.40 11.80
C THR A 70 3.31 -13.82 12.88
N LEU A 71 2.01 -13.72 12.58
CA LEU A 71 0.97 -14.07 13.53
C LEU A 71 0.37 -15.43 13.17
N PRO A 72 -0.05 -16.22 14.17
CA PRO A 72 -0.66 -17.52 13.94
C PRO A 72 -1.89 -17.43 13.03
N SER A 73 -1.99 -18.39 12.12
CA SER A 73 -3.16 -18.69 11.32
C SER A 73 -3.35 -20.22 11.32
N SER A 74 -4.41 -20.73 10.69
CA SER A 74 -4.64 -22.18 10.54
C SER A 74 -3.50 -22.88 9.78
N SER A 75 -2.74 -22.14 8.96
CA SER A 75 -1.51 -22.57 8.28
C SER A 75 -0.40 -21.58 8.58
N PRO A 76 0.88 -22.00 8.60
CA PRO A 76 2.00 -21.06 8.67
C PRO A 76 1.93 -20.05 7.53
N PRO A 77 2.02 -18.74 7.81
CA PRO A 77 1.98 -17.73 6.75
C PRO A 77 3.15 -17.93 5.79
N MET A 78 2.85 -17.89 4.50
CA MET A 78 3.90 -17.84 3.49
C MET A 78 4.34 -16.40 3.30
N LEU A 79 5.59 -16.11 3.60
CA LEU A 79 6.21 -14.82 3.33
C LEU A 79 6.99 -14.87 2.02
N SER A 80 6.77 -13.87 1.19
CA SER A 80 7.61 -13.56 0.03
C SER A 80 8.32 -12.24 0.29
N ILE A 81 9.66 -12.27 0.28
CA ILE A 81 10.49 -11.08 0.49
C ILE A 81 11.23 -10.81 -0.80
N CYS A 82 10.89 -9.70 -1.43
CA CYS A 82 11.34 -9.32 -2.75
C CYS A 82 12.17 -8.05 -2.70
N GLN A 83 13.21 -7.97 -3.50
CA GLN A 83 13.90 -6.71 -3.69
C GLN A 83 13.23 -5.94 -4.83
N ASP A 84 12.62 -4.79 -4.49
CA ASP A 84 11.98 -3.91 -5.45
C ASP A 84 12.97 -2.86 -5.98
N GLY A 85 12.73 -2.39 -7.21
CA GLY A 85 13.45 -1.26 -7.79
C GLY A 85 14.95 -1.46 -7.87
N LEU A 86 15.36 -2.70 -8.04
CA LEU A 86 16.69 -2.98 -8.48
C LEU A 86 16.91 -2.25 -9.82
N SER A 87 18.09 -1.66 -10.02
CA SER A 87 18.52 -1.35 -11.38
C SER A 87 18.26 -2.59 -12.24
N ASP A 88 17.95 -2.42 -13.50
CA ASP A 88 17.66 -3.58 -14.38
C ASP A 88 18.74 -4.65 -14.26
N VAL A 89 20.00 -4.26 -14.07
CA VAL A 89 21.12 -5.17 -13.86
C VAL A 89 21.00 -5.95 -12.55
N ALA A 90 20.78 -5.26 -11.44
CA ALA A 90 20.67 -5.93 -10.14
C ALA A 90 19.41 -6.82 -10.05
N GLY A 91 18.30 -6.39 -10.68
CA GLY A 91 17.09 -7.18 -10.81
C GLY A 91 17.34 -8.47 -11.58
N VAL A 92 18.05 -8.37 -12.69
CA VAL A 92 18.45 -9.54 -13.51
C VAL A 92 19.39 -10.45 -12.74
N GLN A 93 20.36 -9.90 -11.98
CA GLN A 93 21.26 -10.72 -11.14
C GLN A 93 20.48 -11.52 -10.08
N VAL A 94 19.49 -10.90 -9.39
CA VAL A 94 18.61 -11.61 -8.44
C VAL A 94 17.84 -12.72 -9.15
N PHE A 95 17.18 -12.40 -10.26
CA PHE A 95 16.41 -13.37 -11.05
C PHE A 95 17.27 -14.56 -11.47
N LEU A 96 18.43 -14.31 -12.07
CA LEU A 96 19.34 -15.36 -12.53
C LEU A 96 19.81 -16.25 -11.38
N THR A 97 20.14 -15.65 -10.22
CA THR A 97 20.54 -16.39 -9.01
C THR A 97 19.42 -17.33 -8.55
N SER A 98 18.17 -16.85 -8.52
CA SER A 98 17.03 -17.64 -8.07
C SER A 98 16.74 -18.83 -8.99
N ARG A 99 17.07 -18.70 -10.28
CA ARG A 99 16.93 -19.77 -11.30
C ARG A 99 18.12 -20.70 -11.39
N GLY A 100 19.11 -20.53 -10.51
CA GLY A 100 20.30 -21.39 -10.46
C GLY A 100 21.38 -21.02 -11.48
N PHE A 101 21.27 -19.85 -12.12
CA PHE A 101 22.37 -19.27 -12.89
C PHE A 101 23.29 -18.49 -11.95
N GLU A 102 24.57 -18.40 -12.29
CA GLU A 102 25.59 -17.77 -11.44
C GLU A 102 26.02 -16.40 -11.98
N PRO A 103 25.24 -15.30 -11.82
CA PRO A 103 25.56 -14.00 -12.37
C PRO A 103 26.67 -13.27 -11.57
N GLY A 104 27.19 -13.87 -10.51
CA GLY A 104 28.08 -13.20 -9.56
C GLY A 104 27.30 -12.50 -8.43
N PRO A 105 27.91 -11.54 -7.71
CA PRO A 105 27.25 -10.79 -6.65
C PRO A 105 26.12 -9.92 -7.21
N VAL A 106 25.07 -9.73 -6.41
CA VAL A 106 23.98 -8.79 -6.74
C VAL A 106 24.43 -7.39 -6.35
N ASP A 107 25.17 -6.74 -7.22
CA ASP A 107 25.79 -5.44 -6.99
C ASP A 107 25.35 -4.35 -8.00
N GLY A 108 24.53 -4.74 -8.98
CA GLY A 108 24.09 -3.84 -10.06
C GLY A 108 25.18 -3.53 -11.09
N ALA A 109 26.35 -4.17 -11.00
CA ALA A 109 27.42 -4.05 -11.98
C ALA A 109 27.31 -5.14 -13.04
N PHE A 110 27.20 -4.76 -14.31
CA PHE A 110 27.11 -5.70 -15.41
C PHE A 110 28.50 -6.15 -15.84
N GLY A 111 28.96 -7.30 -15.36
CA GLY A 111 30.23 -7.90 -15.69
C GLY A 111 30.10 -9.21 -16.47
N ASP A 112 31.24 -9.83 -16.76
CA ASP A 112 31.29 -11.10 -17.54
C ASP A 112 30.49 -12.24 -16.93
N LYS A 113 30.45 -12.36 -15.61
CA LYS A 113 29.65 -13.39 -14.93
C LYS A 113 28.17 -13.16 -15.17
N THR A 114 27.70 -11.93 -15.05
CA THR A 114 26.30 -11.58 -15.31
C THR A 114 25.95 -11.83 -16.79
N SER A 115 26.82 -11.43 -17.71
CA SER A 115 26.62 -11.67 -19.15
C SER A 115 26.55 -13.15 -19.49
N ASN A 116 27.45 -13.98 -18.95
CA ASN A 116 27.46 -15.42 -19.19
C ASN A 116 26.23 -16.11 -18.58
N ALA A 117 25.85 -15.76 -17.36
CA ALA A 117 24.63 -16.27 -16.73
C ALA A 117 23.39 -15.91 -17.57
N LEU A 118 23.37 -14.67 -18.09
CA LEU A 118 22.26 -14.21 -18.93
C LEU A 118 22.21 -14.96 -20.27
N LYS A 119 23.34 -15.24 -20.92
CA LYS A 119 23.39 -16.10 -22.11
C LYS A 119 22.83 -17.49 -21.85
N ASN A 120 23.19 -18.09 -20.72
CA ASN A 120 22.70 -19.40 -20.33
C ASN A 120 21.18 -19.39 -20.09
N TYR A 121 20.67 -18.34 -19.43
CA TYR A 121 19.24 -18.13 -19.26
C TYR A 121 18.54 -17.94 -20.61
N GLN A 122 19.02 -17.05 -21.46
CA GLN A 122 18.46 -16.82 -22.81
C GLN A 122 18.38 -18.11 -23.60
N ALA A 123 19.44 -18.93 -23.58
CA ALA A 123 19.43 -20.25 -24.20
C ALA A 123 18.33 -21.16 -23.64
N SER A 124 18.15 -21.18 -22.31
CA SER A 124 17.18 -22.04 -21.64
C SER A 124 15.72 -21.70 -21.97
N VAL A 125 15.45 -20.46 -22.38
CA VAL A 125 14.11 -19.98 -22.73
C VAL A 125 13.93 -19.72 -24.23
N GLY A 126 14.89 -20.12 -25.04
CA GLY A 126 14.81 -20.03 -26.51
C GLY A 126 15.03 -18.64 -27.09
N LEU A 127 15.65 -17.73 -26.33
CA LEU A 127 16.02 -16.38 -26.78
C LEU A 127 17.40 -16.37 -27.42
N SER A 128 17.68 -15.30 -28.20
CA SER A 128 19.01 -15.04 -28.72
C SER A 128 20.01 -14.85 -27.57
N GLN A 129 21.13 -15.58 -27.59
CA GLN A 129 22.16 -15.56 -26.56
C GLN A 129 23.05 -14.31 -26.65
N SER A 130 22.42 -13.13 -26.65
CA SER A 130 23.14 -11.84 -26.74
C SER A 130 24.01 -11.59 -25.51
N GLY A 131 23.65 -12.14 -24.35
CA GLY A 131 24.28 -11.86 -23.06
C GLY A 131 24.07 -10.41 -22.62
N SER A 132 23.10 -9.71 -23.20
CA SER A 132 22.72 -8.34 -22.85
C SER A 132 21.28 -8.26 -22.36
N ILE A 133 20.96 -7.28 -21.54
CA ILE A 133 19.59 -7.01 -21.06
C ILE A 133 18.87 -6.23 -22.17
N ASP A 134 18.45 -6.93 -23.21
CA ASP A 134 17.58 -6.36 -24.24
C ASP A 134 16.10 -6.40 -23.82
N THR A 135 15.26 -5.70 -24.58
CA THR A 135 13.82 -5.58 -24.28
C THR A 135 13.11 -6.93 -24.24
N GLU A 136 13.47 -7.86 -25.13
CA GLU A 136 12.87 -9.18 -25.20
C GLU A 136 13.21 -10.01 -23.97
N THR A 137 14.49 -10.04 -23.61
CA THR A 137 15.00 -10.70 -22.41
C THR A 137 14.36 -10.12 -21.15
N LEU A 138 14.29 -8.80 -21.02
CA LEU A 138 13.69 -8.14 -19.86
C LEU A 138 12.19 -8.42 -19.74
N ASN A 139 11.45 -8.42 -20.87
CA ASN A 139 10.03 -8.77 -20.88
C ASN A 139 9.81 -10.24 -20.50
N LYS A 140 10.67 -11.13 -20.97
CA LYS A 140 10.61 -12.56 -20.62
C LYS A 140 10.86 -12.75 -19.12
N ILE A 141 11.90 -12.12 -18.56
CA ILE A 141 12.18 -12.13 -17.12
C ILE A 141 10.99 -11.60 -16.33
N LYS A 142 10.44 -10.44 -16.72
CA LYS A 142 9.26 -9.86 -16.06
C LYS A 142 8.04 -10.77 -16.14
N SER A 143 7.80 -11.43 -17.27
CA SER A 143 6.66 -12.34 -17.41
C SER A 143 6.81 -13.60 -16.57
N GLU A 144 8.00 -14.11 -16.40
CA GLU A 144 8.28 -15.29 -15.56
C GLU A 144 8.28 -14.95 -14.06
N ALA A 145 8.78 -13.76 -13.70
CA ALA A 145 8.72 -13.26 -12.34
C ALA A 145 7.29 -12.88 -11.91
N SER A 146 6.42 -12.56 -12.87
CA SER A 146 5.04 -12.12 -12.63
C SER A 146 3.99 -13.21 -12.79
N SER A 147 4.39 -14.46 -13.05
CA SER A 147 3.45 -15.55 -13.40
C SER A 147 2.42 -15.86 -12.32
N ASP A 148 2.63 -15.43 -11.09
CA ASP A 148 1.71 -15.57 -9.95
C ASP A 148 1.38 -14.25 -9.25
N GLY A 149 1.80 -13.10 -9.82
CA GLY A 149 1.63 -11.78 -9.20
C GLY A 149 2.56 -11.52 -8.00
N SER A 150 3.42 -12.46 -7.65
CA SER A 150 4.48 -12.29 -6.67
C SER A 150 5.79 -11.92 -7.37
N CYS A 151 6.57 -11.04 -6.79
CA CYS A 151 7.95 -10.90 -7.20
C CYS A 151 8.72 -12.17 -6.82
N GLU A 152 9.72 -12.53 -7.58
CA GLU A 152 10.55 -13.66 -7.22
C GLU A 152 11.25 -13.40 -5.90
N SER A 153 11.01 -14.27 -4.93
CA SER A 153 11.52 -14.07 -3.57
C SER A 153 13.05 -14.20 -3.52
N ILE A 154 13.73 -13.17 -3.02
CA ILE A 154 15.18 -13.21 -2.79
C ILE A 154 15.62 -14.32 -1.82
N PHE A 155 14.68 -14.86 -1.05
CA PHE A 155 14.91 -15.94 -0.08
C PHE A 155 14.24 -17.26 -0.49
N GLY A 156 13.56 -17.32 -1.62
CA GLY A 156 12.67 -18.42 -1.99
C GLY A 156 11.33 -18.36 -1.25
N PRO A 157 10.38 -19.25 -1.55
CA PRO A 157 9.12 -19.33 -0.83
C PRO A 157 9.38 -19.77 0.61
N LEU A 158 9.14 -18.84 1.56
CA LEU A 158 9.38 -19.08 2.98
C LEU A 158 8.07 -19.39 3.70
N LYS A 159 7.94 -20.60 4.25
CA LYS A 159 6.93 -20.90 5.26
C LYS A 159 7.54 -20.60 6.63
N ILE A 160 7.06 -19.53 7.27
CA ILE A 160 7.55 -19.13 8.59
C ILE A 160 6.42 -19.35 9.58
N SER A 161 6.67 -20.15 10.61
CA SER A 161 5.69 -20.44 11.66
C SER A 161 5.19 -19.17 12.34
N GLY A 162 3.92 -19.18 12.72
CA GLY A 162 3.32 -18.07 13.47
C GLY A 162 4.06 -17.80 14.77
N GLY A 163 4.24 -16.53 15.11
CA GLY A 163 5.01 -16.08 16.27
C GLY A 163 6.50 -15.81 15.99
N ALA A 164 7.01 -16.19 14.82
CA ALA A 164 8.39 -15.87 14.44
C ALA A 164 8.56 -14.36 14.24
N THR A 165 9.69 -13.84 14.72
CA THR A 165 10.06 -12.44 14.55
C THR A 165 11.26 -12.32 13.64
N ILE A 166 11.13 -11.51 12.61
CA ILE A 166 12.20 -11.12 11.71
C ILE A 166 12.59 -9.68 12.07
N ASN A 167 13.85 -9.46 12.35
CA ASN A 167 14.38 -8.13 12.53
C ASN A 167 15.01 -7.64 11.23
N VAL A 168 14.66 -6.43 10.79
CA VAL A 168 15.20 -5.78 9.59
C VAL A 168 15.92 -4.53 10.00
N ILE A 169 17.21 -4.45 9.69
CA ILE A 169 18.11 -3.36 10.10
C ILE A 169 18.74 -2.74 8.84
N SER A 170 18.75 -1.42 8.75
CA SER A 170 19.54 -0.69 7.76
C SER A 170 21.03 -0.77 8.12
N ASN A 171 21.89 -1.22 7.21
CA ASN A 171 23.32 -1.42 7.46
C ASN A 171 24.23 -0.57 6.55
N GLY A 172 23.76 0.57 6.11
CA GLY A 172 24.54 1.51 5.26
C GLY A 172 24.33 1.31 3.77
N ASN A 173 24.42 0.11 3.21
CA ASN A 173 24.26 -0.15 1.78
C ASN A 173 23.01 -0.98 1.43
N GLY A 174 22.34 -1.54 2.43
CA GLY A 174 21.17 -2.38 2.23
C GLY A 174 20.43 -2.63 3.54
N CYS A 175 19.63 -3.68 3.58
CA CYS A 175 18.99 -4.15 4.80
C CYS A 175 19.56 -5.51 5.20
N TYR A 176 19.82 -5.65 6.50
CA TYR A 176 20.18 -6.92 7.10
C TYR A 176 18.94 -7.54 7.76
N PHE A 177 18.61 -8.73 7.35
CA PHE A 177 17.54 -9.54 7.91
C PHE A 177 18.12 -10.56 8.89
N ASN A 178 17.57 -10.66 10.09
CA ASN A 178 17.94 -11.67 11.09
C ASN A 178 16.73 -12.08 11.93
N GLY A 179 16.98 -12.91 12.96
CA GLY A 179 15.96 -13.38 13.90
C GLY A 179 15.28 -14.68 13.48
N HIS A 180 15.49 -15.13 12.22
CA HIS A 180 15.01 -16.43 11.77
C HIS A 180 16.06 -17.09 10.84
N PRO A 181 16.34 -18.39 11.00
CA PRO A 181 17.43 -19.07 10.24
C PRO A 181 17.28 -18.96 8.72
N LEU A 182 16.03 -18.92 8.22
CA LEU A 182 15.75 -18.86 6.78
C LEU A 182 15.99 -17.47 6.17
N VAL A 183 16.13 -16.41 6.98
CA VAL A 183 16.21 -15.02 6.49
C VAL A 183 17.48 -14.30 6.91
N ASN A 184 18.49 -15.00 7.41
CA ASN A 184 19.75 -14.38 7.85
C ASN A 184 20.59 -13.95 6.64
N ARG A 185 20.31 -12.78 6.07
CA ARG A 185 20.97 -12.25 4.88
C ARG A 185 21.01 -10.73 4.85
N THR A 186 21.97 -10.21 4.07
CA THR A 186 22.04 -8.79 3.68
C THR A 186 21.55 -8.64 2.25
N THR A 187 20.75 -7.60 1.99
CA THR A 187 20.31 -7.22 0.65
C THR A 187 21.14 -6.07 0.11
N ALA A 188 21.18 -5.92 -1.23
CA ALA A 188 21.93 -4.86 -1.89
C ALA A 188 21.32 -3.47 -1.66
N SER A 189 20.01 -3.40 -1.38
CA SER A 189 19.31 -2.16 -1.03
C SER A 189 18.19 -2.45 -0.05
N CYS A 190 17.66 -1.42 0.62
CA CYS A 190 16.44 -1.51 1.42
C CYS A 190 15.16 -1.24 0.62
N ASN A 191 15.18 -1.35 -0.71
CA ASN A 191 13.97 -1.32 -1.52
C ASN A 191 13.39 -2.75 -1.60
N ILE A 192 12.52 -3.08 -0.67
CA ILE A 192 12.04 -4.44 -0.40
C ILE A 192 10.51 -4.44 -0.41
N GLY A 193 9.92 -5.44 -1.06
CA GLY A 193 8.51 -5.82 -0.91
C GLY A 193 8.39 -7.06 -0.03
N ILE A 194 7.48 -7.06 0.92
CA ILE A 194 7.18 -8.20 1.78
C ILE A 194 5.68 -8.46 1.69
N SER A 195 5.32 -9.57 1.10
CA SER A 195 3.93 -10.06 1.01
C SER A 195 3.74 -11.30 1.88
N TRP A 196 2.51 -11.62 2.19
CA TRP A 196 2.12 -12.79 2.97
C TRP A 196 0.81 -13.36 2.43
N SER A 197 0.65 -14.67 2.53
CA SER A 197 -0.49 -15.42 2.02
C SER A 197 -1.10 -16.33 3.09
N ASP A 198 -2.04 -17.17 2.69
CA ASP A 198 -2.66 -18.23 3.50
C ASP A 198 -3.39 -17.74 4.76
N GLY A 199 -4.05 -16.55 4.66
CA GLY A 199 -4.75 -15.94 5.79
C GLY A 199 -3.81 -15.42 6.88
N GLY A 200 -2.50 -15.40 6.61
CA GLY A 200 -1.49 -14.90 7.51
C GLY A 200 -1.65 -13.41 7.79
N ARG A 201 -1.02 -12.99 8.87
CA ARG A 201 -0.93 -11.60 9.29
C ARG A 201 0.48 -11.28 9.73
N ILE A 202 0.85 -10.02 9.61
CA ILE A 202 2.10 -9.53 10.17
C ILE A 202 1.83 -8.44 11.20
N ARG A 203 2.69 -8.35 12.20
CA ARG A 203 2.68 -7.28 13.19
C ARG A 203 3.94 -6.44 13.05
N ILE A 204 3.75 -5.12 13.04
CA ILE A 204 4.83 -4.13 13.07
C ILE A 204 4.50 -3.12 14.18
N GLY A 205 5.31 -3.11 15.23
CA GLY A 205 4.98 -2.34 16.43
C GLY A 205 3.62 -2.80 17.01
N PRO A 206 2.71 -1.87 17.32
CA PRO A 206 1.40 -2.21 17.89
C PRO A 206 0.36 -2.60 16.84
N ARG A 207 0.67 -2.53 15.54
CA ARG A 207 -0.30 -2.69 14.45
C ARG A 207 -0.18 -4.04 13.76
N GLU A 208 -1.34 -4.64 13.48
CA GLU A 208 -1.45 -5.86 12.68
C GLU A 208 -1.95 -5.54 11.27
N HIS A 209 -1.39 -6.23 10.30
CA HIS A 209 -1.73 -6.07 8.89
C HIS A 209 -2.11 -7.43 8.30
N LYS A 210 -3.30 -7.51 7.71
CA LYS A 210 -3.81 -8.67 7.00
C LYS A 210 -3.80 -8.48 5.49
N HIS A 211 -3.94 -7.23 5.04
CA HIS A 211 -4.09 -6.88 3.64
C HIS A 211 -2.91 -6.06 3.16
N GLY A 212 -2.62 -6.18 1.86
CA GLY A 212 -1.61 -5.38 1.18
C GLY A 212 -0.22 -6.03 1.15
N VAL A 213 0.74 -5.22 0.75
CA VAL A 213 2.17 -5.56 0.66
C VAL A 213 2.95 -4.53 1.44
N LEU A 214 3.81 -4.97 2.34
CA LEU A 214 4.71 -4.07 3.04
C LEU A 214 5.88 -3.73 2.10
N LYS A 215 6.14 -2.44 1.96
CA LYS A 215 7.26 -1.91 1.18
C LYS A 215 8.23 -1.22 2.13
N LEU A 216 9.50 -1.60 2.07
CA LEU A 216 10.60 -0.83 2.65
C LEU A 216 11.20 0.02 1.54
N ARG A 217 11.47 1.29 1.80
CA ARG A 217 11.96 2.24 0.80
C ARG A 217 13.07 3.11 1.37
N SER A 218 14.19 3.16 0.68
CA SER A 218 15.34 3.97 1.07
C SER A 218 15.88 4.74 -0.13
N GLN A 219 16.01 6.05 0.01
CA GLN A 219 16.70 6.90 -0.96
C GLN A 219 18.19 7.04 -0.64
N ASN A 220 18.51 7.06 0.66
CA ASN A 220 19.87 7.18 1.15
C ASN A 220 20.01 6.27 2.37
N VAL A 221 20.85 5.29 2.25
CA VAL A 221 21.00 4.19 3.20
C VAL A 221 21.46 4.67 4.57
N SER A 222 22.16 5.81 4.66
CA SER A 222 22.62 6.39 5.92
C SER A 222 21.49 6.89 6.82
N SER A 223 20.32 7.18 6.27
CA SER A 223 19.17 7.72 7.02
C SER A 223 18.16 6.66 7.48
N GLY A 224 18.32 5.40 7.10
CA GLY A 224 17.34 4.35 7.35
C GLY A 224 16.37 4.17 6.17
N PHE A 225 15.22 3.55 6.44
CA PHE A 225 14.19 3.26 5.43
C PHE A 225 12.80 3.72 5.89
N HIS A 226 11.95 4.04 4.92
CA HIS A 226 10.53 4.24 5.15
C HIS A 226 9.81 2.89 5.15
N VAL A 227 8.82 2.75 6.02
CA VAL A 227 7.95 1.58 6.10
C VAL A 227 6.60 1.98 5.55
N VAL A 228 6.19 1.36 4.47
CA VAL A 228 4.99 1.72 3.71
C VAL A 228 4.14 0.48 3.48
N LEU A 229 2.84 0.60 3.67
CA LEU A 229 1.86 -0.43 3.30
C LEU A 229 1.22 -0.03 1.97
N SER A 230 1.41 -0.85 0.95
CA SER A 230 0.74 -0.76 -0.34
C SER A 230 -0.53 -1.62 -0.27
N VAL A 231 -1.71 -1.01 -0.41
CA VAL A 231 -2.98 -1.66 -0.05
C VAL A 231 -4.13 -1.17 -0.92
N ASN A 232 -5.13 -2.04 -1.12
CA ASN A 232 -6.40 -1.66 -1.74
C ASN A 232 -7.13 -0.62 -0.89
N ILE A 233 -7.78 0.36 -1.53
CA ILE A 233 -8.47 1.47 -0.85
C ILE A 233 -9.56 1.00 0.13
N GLU A 234 -10.35 -0.03 -0.22
CA GLU A 234 -11.39 -0.53 0.67
C GLU A 234 -10.80 -1.26 1.88
N LYS A 235 -9.72 -2.02 1.68
CA LYS A 235 -9.00 -2.70 2.75
C LYS A 235 -8.27 -1.73 3.67
N TYR A 236 -7.80 -0.61 3.11
CA TYR A 236 -7.30 0.52 3.91
C TYR A 236 -8.39 1.09 4.83
N LEU A 237 -9.58 1.34 4.28
CA LEU A 237 -10.69 1.88 5.06
C LEU A 237 -11.11 0.98 6.21
N TYR A 238 -11.07 -0.35 6.06
CA TYR A 238 -11.37 -1.26 7.18
C TYR A 238 -10.50 -0.98 8.41
N GLY A 239 -9.26 -0.57 8.20
CA GLY A 239 -8.30 -0.26 9.24
C GLY A 239 -8.33 1.17 9.78
N LEU A 240 -9.21 2.07 9.29
CA LEU A 240 -9.33 3.43 9.81
C LEU A 240 -10.01 3.44 11.18
N ALA A 241 -9.34 4.05 12.17
CA ALA A 241 -9.76 4.05 13.57
C ALA A 241 -10.16 5.44 14.07
N GLU A 242 -10.92 6.16 13.27
CA GLU A 242 -11.34 7.53 13.57
C GLU A 242 -12.76 7.61 14.13
N MET A 243 -13.54 6.52 13.99
CA MET A 243 -14.92 6.46 14.44
C MET A 243 -15.16 5.28 15.38
N PRO A 244 -15.92 5.47 16.46
CA PRO A 244 -16.43 4.36 17.26
C PRO A 244 -17.40 3.49 16.45
N SER A 245 -17.15 2.18 16.42
CA SER A 245 -17.90 1.25 15.56
C SER A 245 -19.35 1.00 16.00
N HIS A 246 -19.75 1.49 17.18
CA HIS A 246 -21.12 1.39 17.70
C HIS A 246 -22.05 2.51 17.23
N TRP A 247 -21.53 3.49 16.46
CA TRP A 247 -22.34 4.58 15.95
C TRP A 247 -23.36 4.10 14.91
N ASN A 248 -24.37 4.97 14.66
CA ASN A 248 -25.39 4.69 13.66
C ASN A 248 -24.76 4.37 12.31
N VAL A 249 -25.27 3.32 11.66
CA VAL A 249 -24.71 2.81 10.40
C VAL A 249 -24.69 3.87 9.30
N LYS A 250 -25.67 4.79 9.23
CA LYS A 250 -25.68 5.87 8.24
C LYS A 250 -24.61 6.91 8.50
N ALA A 251 -24.29 7.19 9.76
CA ALA A 251 -23.16 8.04 10.12
C ALA A 251 -21.81 7.36 9.76
N LEU A 252 -21.71 6.04 9.99
CA LEU A 252 -20.52 5.28 9.58
C LEU A 252 -20.37 5.21 8.06
N GLU A 253 -21.47 5.04 7.30
CA GLU A 253 -21.47 5.08 5.84
C GLU A 253 -21.02 6.46 5.30
N ALA A 254 -21.56 7.55 5.87
CA ALA A 254 -21.14 8.90 5.51
C ALA A 254 -19.65 9.12 5.79
N GLN A 255 -19.15 8.66 6.94
CA GLN A 255 -17.73 8.73 7.25
C GLN A 255 -16.86 7.88 6.32
N ALA A 256 -17.35 6.72 5.89
CA ALA A 256 -16.64 5.88 4.91
C ALA A 256 -16.52 6.59 3.54
N LEU A 257 -17.57 7.28 3.09
CA LEU A 257 -17.53 8.14 1.90
C LEU A 257 -16.52 9.28 2.04
N VAL A 258 -16.53 9.98 3.17
CA VAL A 258 -15.61 11.09 3.47
C VAL A 258 -14.16 10.58 3.53
N GLY A 259 -13.92 9.51 4.29
CA GLY A 259 -12.58 8.93 4.45
C GLY A 259 -12.00 8.41 3.13
N ARG A 260 -12.83 7.78 2.30
CA ARG A 260 -12.44 7.32 0.96
C ARG A 260 -12.12 8.50 0.04
N SER A 261 -12.97 9.51 0.02
CA SER A 261 -12.76 10.70 -0.81
C SER A 261 -11.46 11.41 -0.45
N TYR A 262 -11.17 11.57 0.84
CA TYR A 262 -9.89 12.12 1.29
C TYR A 262 -8.71 11.28 0.82
N ALA A 263 -8.76 9.96 0.99
CA ALA A 263 -7.66 9.07 0.59
C ALA A 263 -7.44 9.07 -0.93
N VAL A 264 -8.52 9.03 -1.73
CA VAL A 264 -8.46 9.13 -3.18
C VAL A 264 -7.91 10.49 -3.62
N TYR A 265 -8.36 11.58 -3.00
CA TYR A 265 -7.81 12.91 -3.28
C TYR A 265 -6.29 12.96 -3.01
N GLN A 266 -5.83 12.42 -1.88
CA GLN A 266 -4.40 12.39 -1.56
C GLN A 266 -3.61 11.54 -2.55
N TYR A 267 -4.16 10.41 -2.99
CA TYR A 267 -3.57 9.57 -4.04
C TYR A 267 -3.40 10.38 -5.33
N LEU A 268 -4.47 11.01 -5.82
CA LEU A 268 -4.45 11.79 -7.06
C LEU A 268 -3.49 12.99 -6.99
N LYS A 269 -3.48 13.68 -5.84
CA LYS A 269 -2.62 14.83 -5.61
C LYS A 269 -1.13 14.48 -5.56
N GLN A 270 -0.78 13.32 -5.02
CA GLN A 270 0.60 12.90 -4.84
C GLN A 270 1.12 12.08 -6.03
N ASN A 271 0.23 11.51 -6.83
CA ASN A 271 0.59 10.66 -7.94
C ASN A 271 0.93 11.46 -9.20
N ILE A 272 2.02 11.11 -9.87
CA ILE A 272 2.43 11.64 -11.16
C ILE A 272 2.32 10.50 -12.18
N PRO A 273 1.22 10.44 -12.99
CA PRO A 273 0.92 9.26 -13.82
C PRO A 273 2.03 8.85 -14.78
N ALA A 274 2.76 9.83 -15.33
CA ALA A 274 3.86 9.57 -16.26
C ALA A 274 5.11 8.92 -15.61
N GLN A 275 5.15 8.86 -14.29
CA GLN A 275 6.28 8.31 -13.51
C GLN A 275 5.89 7.11 -12.66
N SER A 276 4.71 6.52 -12.92
CA SER A 276 4.26 5.35 -12.19
C SER A 276 5.16 4.16 -12.52
N THR A 277 6.03 3.83 -11.57
CA THR A 277 6.81 2.59 -11.55
C THR A 277 6.52 1.89 -10.22
N ASP A 278 6.70 0.58 -10.19
CA ASP A 278 6.49 -0.19 -8.95
C ASP A 278 7.39 0.29 -7.79
N LEU A 279 8.54 0.90 -8.12
CA LEU A 279 9.43 1.47 -7.12
C LEU A 279 8.88 2.74 -6.47
N ASN A 280 8.37 3.69 -7.23
CA ASN A 280 8.01 5.01 -6.74
C ASN A 280 6.49 5.26 -6.61
N ALA A 281 5.66 4.34 -7.07
CA ALA A 281 4.19 4.44 -7.04
C ALA A 281 3.68 5.78 -7.61
N GLY A 282 4.34 6.33 -8.62
CA GLY A 282 4.02 7.64 -9.18
C GLY A 282 4.35 8.84 -8.29
N LEU A 283 4.97 8.66 -7.13
CA LEU A 283 5.24 9.72 -6.17
C LEU A 283 6.35 10.67 -6.65
N SER A 284 6.17 11.97 -6.42
CA SER A 284 7.20 12.97 -6.65
C SER A 284 8.44 12.75 -5.79
N THR A 285 9.61 13.24 -6.24
CA THR A 285 10.87 13.11 -5.48
C THR A 285 10.79 13.67 -4.06
N SER A 286 10.10 14.80 -3.88
CA SER A 286 9.88 15.38 -2.56
C SER A 286 9.02 14.48 -1.66
N ARG A 287 8.03 13.82 -2.23
CA ARG A 287 7.17 12.89 -1.49
C ARG A 287 7.90 11.59 -1.14
N GLN A 288 8.73 11.09 -2.04
CA GLN A 288 9.61 9.96 -1.78
C GLN A 288 10.56 10.27 -0.62
N ALA A 289 11.22 11.44 -0.62
CA ALA A 289 12.09 11.87 0.46
C ALA A 289 11.36 12.02 1.81
N TYR A 290 10.10 12.43 1.80
CA TYR A 290 9.32 12.64 3.02
C TYR A 290 8.83 11.35 3.66
N CYS A 291 8.19 10.45 2.91
CA CYS A 291 7.58 9.24 3.49
C CYS A 291 7.46 8.07 2.50
N TRP A 292 7.71 8.27 1.24
CA TRP A 292 7.41 7.33 0.16
C TRP A 292 5.94 6.83 0.18
N CYS A 293 5.00 7.72 0.45
CA CYS A 293 3.60 7.38 0.65
C CYS A 293 2.63 8.43 0.08
N HIS A 294 1.44 8.01 -0.33
CA HIS A 294 0.34 8.92 -0.68
C HIS A 294 -0.25 9.58 0.59
N ILE A 295 -0.39 8.80 1.65
CA ILE A 295 -1.06 9.20 2.87
C ILE A 295 -0.30 8.66 4.10
N GLY A 296 -0.29 9.43 5.20
CA GLY A 296 0.25 8.98 6.48
C GLY A 296 -0.77 8.17 7.30
N SER A 297 -0.28 7.42 8.28
CA SER A 297 -1.09 6.56 9.14
C SER A 297 -1.39 7.16 10.53
N THR A 298 -1.15 8.45 10.72
CA THR A 298 -1.35 9.14 12.01
C THR A 298 -2.49 10.14 11.92
N ALA A 299 -2.96 10.66 13.06
CA ALA A 299 -4.05 11.64 13.15
C ALA A 299 -3.78 12.95 12.39
N SER A 300 -2.53 13.25 12.02
CA SER A 300 -2.21 14.40 11.14
C SER A 300 -2.66 14.18 9.68
N SER A 301 -3.10 12.98 9.33
CA SER A 301 -3.61 12.60 8.03
C SER A 301 -4.91 11.82 8.21
N GLN A 302 -4.81 10.49 8.32
CA GLN A 302 -5.90 9.60 8.74
C GLN A 302 -5.33 8.55 9.68
N TYR A 303 -5.98 8.34 10.84
CA TYR A 303 -5.49 7.38 11.83
C TYR A 303 -5.80 5.95 11.38
N TYR A 304 -4.79 5.31 10.79
CA TYR A 304 -4.88 3.93 10.34
C TYR A 304 -4.30 2.99 11.41
N TYR A 305 -5.13 2.10 11.94
CA TYR A 305 -4.75 1.13 12.98
C TYR A 305 -4.57 -0.30 12.43
N GLY A 306 -5.07 -0.56 11.23
CA GLY A 306 -4.93 -1.84 10.55
C GLY A 306 -5.96 -2.88 10.99
N TYR A 307 -5.57 -4.16 10.93
CA TYR A 307 -6.48 -5.29 11.09
C TYR A 307 -7.20 -5.34 12.44
N LEU A 308 -6.58 -4.85 13.50
CA LEU A 308 -7.23 -4.83 14.82
C LEU A 308 -8.49 -3.96 14.83
N LYS A 309 -8.53 -2.88 14.03
CA LYS A 309 -9.75 -2.08 13.85
C LYS A 309 -10.80 -2.84 13.05
N GLU A 310 -10.39 -3.57 12.01
CA GLU A 310 -11.29 -4.37 11.18
C GLU A 310 -12.08 -5.38 12.02
N ILE A 311 -11.39 -6.15 12.86
CA ILE A 311 -12.04 -7.17 13.71
C ILE A 311 -12.84 -6.57 14.87
N ALA A 312 -12.43 -5.44 15.40
CA ALA A 312 -13.13 -4.76 16.49
C ALA A 312 -14.35 -3.96 16.00
N GLY A 313 -14.48 -3.73 14.70
CA GLY A 313 -15.48 -2.83 14.13
C GLY A 313 -16.34 -3.43 13.02
N PRO A 314 -17.11 -4.50 13.24
CA PRO A 314 -17.89 -5.12 12.16
C PRO A 314 -18.90 -4.17 11.51
N ASN A 315 -19.54 -3.28 12.27
CA ASN A 315 -20.44 -2.26 11.73
C ASN A 315 -19.70 -1.24 10.84
N TRP A 316 -18.45 -0.91 11.19
CA TRP A 316 -17.59 -0.07 10.35
C TRP A 316 -17.25 -0.76 9.03
N VAL A 317 -16.85 -2.02 9.08
CA VAL A 317 -16.57 -2.82 7.87
C VAL A 317 -17.82 -2.93 6.99
N GLN A 318 -18.98 -3.13 7.58
CA GLN A 318 -20.24 -3.15 6.86
C GLN A 318 -20.53 -1.79 6.19
N ALA A 319 -20.33 -0.68 6.88
CA ALA A 319 -20.52 0.67 6.34
C ALA A 319 -19.58 0.96 5.16
N VAL A 320 -18.33 0.54 5.26
CA VAL A 320 -17.37 0.62 4.15
C VAL A 320 -17.86 -0.18 2.95
N ASN A 321 -18.33 -1.42 3.16
CA ASN A 321 -18.85 -2.28 2.10
C ASN A 321 -20.11 -1.69 1.44
N ASN A 322 -21.05 -1.16 2.22
CA ASN A 322 -22.28 -0.55 1.71
C ASN A 322 -22.01 0.67 0.81
N THR A 323 -20.88 1.31 0.98
CA THR A 323 -20.45 2.49 0.24
C THR A 323 -19.26 2.23 -0.69
N SER A 324 -18.89 0.97 -0.89
CA SER A 324 -17.69 0.58 -1.65
C SER A 324 -17.67 1.23 -3.04
N GLY A 325 -16.49 1.71 -3.44
CA GLY A 325 -16.26 2.34 -4.73
C GLY A 325 -16.90 3.72 -4.91
N LYS A 326 -17.53 4.31 -3.89
CA LYS A 326 -18.19 5.61 -3.99
C LYS A 326 -17.35 6.71 -3.34
N VAL A 327 -17.28 7.87 -4.01
CA VAL A 327 -16.59 9.08 -3.55
C VAL A 327 -17.46 10.31 -3.66
N ILE A 328 -17.11 11.37 -2.94
CA ILE A 328 -17.75 12.67 -2.98
C ILE A 328 -17.05 13.53 -4.04
N THR A 329 -17.80 14.12 -4.92
CA THR A 329 -17.31 14.98 -6.02
C THR A 329 -18.00 16.34 -5.99
N TYR A 330 -17.39 17.37 -6.59
CA TYR A 330 -18.04 18.64 -6.83
C TYR A 330 -19.17 18.49 -7.87
N SER A 331 -20.31 19.16 -7.64
CA SER A 331 -21.44 19.17 -8.57
C SER A 331 -21.23 20.11 -9.76
N GLY A 332 -20.36 21.10 -9.66
CA GLY A 332 -20.02 22.05 -10.73
C GLY A 332 -18.86 21.52 -11.57
N GLY A 333 -19.09 21.37 -12.87
CA GLY A 333 -18.20 20.73 -13.85
C GLY A 333 -16.78 21.30 -13.99
N TYR A 334 -15.96 21.12 -13.00
CA TYR A 334 -14.52 21.35 -13.10
C TYR A 334 -13.83 20.14 -13.74
N THR A 335 -13.00 20.42 -14.74
CA THR A 335 -12.44 19.46 -15.69
C THR A 335 -11.24 18.63 -15.22
N GLN A 336 -10.85 18.67 -13.95
CA GLN A 336 -9.83 17.80 -13.40
C GLN A 336 -10.30 17.18 -12.09
N SER A 337 -10.20 15.86 -12.01
CA SER A 337 -10.60 14.95 -10.92
C SER A 337 -11.49 15.61 -9.87
N SER A 338 -12.79 15.50 -10.07
CA SER A 338 -13.80 16.19 -9.27
C SER A 338 -13.94 15.69 -7.83
N VAL A 339 -13.05 14.77 -7.38
CA VAL A 339 -13.06 14.26 -6.00
C VAL A 339 -12.63 15.36 -5.04
N ILE A 340 -13.46 15.60 -4.02
CA ILE A 340 -13.18 16.65 -3.03
C ILE A 340 -12.08 16.25 -2.04
N GLN A 341 -11.34 17.24 -1.54
CA GLN A 341 -10.50 17.06 -0.37
C GLN A 341 -11.38 17.10 0.89
N ALA A 342 -12.01 15.97 1.20
CA ALA A 342 -12.98 15.87 2.29
C ALA A 342 -12.29 15.92 3.65
N PHE A 343 -12.00 17.13 4.15
CA PHE A 343 -11.48 17.32 5.50
C PHE A 343 -12.53 17.01 6.56
N TYR A 344 -12.10 16.38 7.63
CA TYR A 344 -12.91 16.12 8.80
C TYR A 344 -12.05 16.14 10.07
N SER A 345 -12.68 16.40 11.20
CA SER A 345 -12.01 16.41 12.51
C SER A 345 -12.97 16.00 13.62
N SER A 346 -12.44 15.53 14.74
CA SER A 346 -13.24 15.21 15.92
C SER A 346 -13.87 16.45 16.58
N SER A 347 -13.29 17.63 16.37
CA SER A 347 -13.80 18.91 16.87
C SER A 347 -13.28 20.06 16.03
N THR A 348 -14.13 21.03 15.74
CA THR A 348 -13.79 22.26 15.01
C THR A 348 -13.71 23.49 15.89
N GLY A 349 -13.90 23.33 17.21
CA GLY A 349 -13.97 24.46 18.13
C GLY A 349 -15.15 25.43 17.87
N GLY A 350 -16.17 24.94 17.10
CA GLY A 350 -17.35 25.74 16.75
C GLY A 350 -17.19 26.66 15.54
N LYS A 351 -16.02 26.61 14.84
CA LYS A 351 -15.78 27.38 13.62
C LYS A 351 -15.17 26.50 12.53
N THR A 352 -15.66 26.64 11.32
CA THR A 352 -15.03 26.10 10.11
C THR A 352 -14.74 27.25 9.16
N ASN A 353 -13.58 27.27 8.53
CA ASN A 353 -13.34 28.17 7.41
C ASN A 353 -14.02 27.58 6.16
N ASN A 354 -14.76 28.41 5.47
CA ASN A 354 -15.34 28.09 4.17
C ASN A 354 -14.26 27.99 3.09
#